data_5cf41fbce5003584835a90cc3781e826
#
_entry.id   5cf41fbce5003584835a90cc3781e826
#
_cell.length_a   1.000
_cell.length_b   1.000
_cell.length_c   1.000
_cell.angle_alpha   90.00
_cell.angle_beta   90.00
_cell.angle_gamma   90.00
#
_symmetry.space_group_name_H-M   'P 1'
#
loop_
_entity.id
_entity.type
_entity.pdbx_description
1 polymer ?
#
loop_
_entity_poly.entity_id
_entity_poly.type
_entity_poly.pdbx_seq_one_letter_code
_entity_poly.pdbx_strand_id
1 'polypeptide(L)'
;MFSIFSKKAKQATMPYTTDLHSHILPGIDDGSQNVETSLKLVDQMQQWGITKIVTTPHVTEETFENTQETIEAAYNELKTHLSNDAPEIIFSAEYRMDENFMKHLKNNTLIPLPNNYLLI
;
A
#
# COMPACT_ATOMS: atom_id res chain seq x y z
N MET A 1 13.18 4.73 -39.21
CA MET A 1 12.23 4.06 -39.93
C MET A 1 11.10 3.46 -39.11
N PHE A 2 10.14 3.02 -39.71
CA PHE A 2 8.82 2.88 -39.16
C PHE A 2 8.60 1.65 -38.37
N SER A 3 8.00 1.84 -37.22
CA SER A 3 7.55 0.76 -36.35
C SER A 3 6.23 0.11 -36.79
N ILE A 4 5.93 0.11 -38.08
CA ILE A 4 4.73 -0.54 -38.63
C ILE A 4 4.63 -2.01 -38.24
N PHE A 5 5.79 -2.62 -37.98
CA PHE A 5 5.90 -4.02 -37.58
C PHE A 5 6.33 -4.21 -36.12
N SER A 6 6.45 -3.13 -35.33
CA SER A 6 6.73 -3.29 -33.90
C SER A 6 5.49 -3.84 -33.22
N LYS A 7 5.54 -5.10 -32.81
CA LYS A 7 4.55 -5.64 -31.89
C LYS A 7 4.68 -4.87 -30.58
N LYS A 8 3.60 -4.21 -30.13
CA LYS A 8 3.56 -3.74 -28.75
C LYS A 8 3.90 -4.93 -27.87
N ALA A 9 4.94 -4.77 -27.03
CA ALA A 9 5.27 -5.79 -26.04
C ALA A 9 3.99 -6.08 -25.25
N LYS A 10 3.62 -7.37 -25.15
CA LYS A 10 2.48 -7.78 -24.35
C LYS A 10 2.76 -7.38 -22.91
N GLN A 11 1.92 -6.56 -22.32
CA GLN A 11 2.09 -6.10 -20.95
C GLN A 11 2.08 -7.30 -20.02
N ALA A 12 3.10 -7.41 -19.15
CA ALA A 12 3.16 -8.42 -18.14
C ALA A 12 2.01 -8.24 -17.15
N THR A 13 1.36 -9.33 -16.79
CA THR A 13 0.35 -9.37 -15.72
C THR A 13 0.84 -10.28 -14.61
N MET A 14 0.43 -9.96 -13.38
CA MET A 14 0.72 -10.82 -12.24
C MET A 14 -0.17 -12.06 -12.26
N PRO A 15 0.30 -13.21 -11.76
CA PRO A 15 -0.52 -14.43 -11.66
C PRO A 15 -1.55 -14.37 -10.53
N TYR A 16 -1.64 -13.26 -9.81
CA TYR A 16 -2.57 -13.01 -8.72
C TYR A 16 -3.19 -11.62 -8.88
N THR A 17 -4.30 -11.36 -8.22
CA THR A 17 -5.06 -10.11 -8.34
C THR A 17 -5.10 -9.28 -7.05
N THR A 18 -4.56 -9.82 -5.96
CA THR A 18 -4.50 -9.14 -4.67
C THR A 18 -3.05 -9.01 -4.22
N ASP A 19 -2.66 -7.79 -3.91
CA ASP A 19 -1.39 -7.48 -3.25
C ASP A 19 -1.62 -7.32 -1.75
N LEU A 20 -0.84 -8.01 -0.94
CA LEU A 20 -0.98 -8.01 0.53
C LEU A 20 0.10 -7.21 1.25
N HIS A 21 1.08 -6.68 0.54
CA HIS A 21 2.20 -5.97 1.14
C HIS A 21 2.71 -4.89 0.20
N SER A 22 2.43 -3.65 0.52
CA SER A 22 2.90 -2.49 -0.26
C SER A 22 2.96 -1.22 0.59
N HIS A 23 3.76 -0.27 0.12
CA HIS A 23 4.01 1.01 0.79
C HIS A 23 3.60 2.16 -0.13
N ILE A 24 2.33 2.18 -0.53
CA ILE A 24 1.80 3.14 -1.50
C ILE A 24 1.20 4.39 -0.87
N LEU A 25 1.03 4.44 0.46
CA LEU A 25 0.48 5.63 1.12
C LEU A 25 1.48 6.78 1.09
N PRO A 26 1.02 8.03 0.82
CA PRO A 26 1.92 9.14 0.60
C PRO A 26 2.53 9.66 1.89
N GLY A 27 3.86 9.77 1.91
CA GLY A 27 4.60 10.56 2.88
C GLY A 27 4.66 10.07 4.32
N ILE A 28 4.37 8.79 4.59
CA ILE A 28 4.33 8.27 5.97
C ILE A 28 5.42 7.25 6.30
N ASP A 29 6.12 6.75 5.30
CA ASP A 29 7.26 5.85 5.49
C ASP A 29 8.27 5.99 4.35
N ASP A 30 9.12 5.00 4.15
CA ASP A 30 10.13 4.99 3.09
C ASP A 30 9.61 4.55 1.71
N GLY A 31 8.31 4.32 1.59
CA GLY A 31 7.65 4.03 0.32
C GLY A 31 7.35 5.29 -0.49
N SER A 32 6.12 5.46 -0.92
CA SER A 32 5.70 6.64 -1.68
C SER A 32 5.86 7.93 -0.87
N GLN A 33 6.46 8.96 -1.47
CA GLN A 33 6.73 10.23 -0.77
C GLN A 33 5.62 11.27 -0.96
N ASN A 34 4.75 11.10 -1.95
CA ASN A 34 3.67 12.05 -2.24
C ASN A 34 2.54 11.37 -3.01
N VAL A 35 1.41 12.05 -3.11
CA VAL A 35 0.20 11.54 -3.79
C VAL A 35 0.47 11.23 -5.27
N GLU A 36 1.25 12.05 -5.96
CA GLU A 36 1.55 11.81 -7.38
C GLU A 36 2.29 10.49 -7.58
N THR A 37 3.28 10.20 -6.75
CA THR A 37 4.00 8.92 -6.78
C THR A 37 3.07 7.77 -6.42
N SER A 38 2.23 7.93 -5.42
CA SER A 38 1.24 6.93 -5.02
C SER A 38 0.30 6.58 -6.17
N LEU A 39 -0.21 7.57 -6.88
CA LEU A 39 -1.10 7.35 -8.03
C LEU A 39 -0.41 6.60 -9.17
N LYS A 40 0.86 6.90 -9.45
CA LYS A 40 1.64 6.16 -10.44
C LYS A 40 1.83 4.69 -10.05
N LEU A 41 2.06 4.41 -8.77
CA LEU A 41 2.19 3.04 -8.25
C LEU A 41 0.86 2.29 -8.38
N VAL A 42 -0.24 2.90 -7.99
CA VAL A 42 -1.57 2.30 -8.11
C VAL A 42 -1.91 2.00 -9.57
N ASP A 43 -1.65 2.95 -10.47
CA ASP A 43 -1.87 2.77 -11.91
C ASP A 43 -1.04 1.60 -12.47
N GLN A 44 0.23 1.52 -12.08
CA GLN A 44 1.09 0.42 -12.52
C GLN A 44 0.61 -0.93 -11.99
N MET A 45 0.18 -1.00 -10.75
CA MET A 45 -0.37 -2.23 -10.17
C MET A 45 -1.67 -2.64 -10.87
N GLN A 46 -2.52 -1.69 -11.18
CA GLN A 46 -3.74 -1.93 -11.96
C GLN A 46 -3.42 -2.50 -13.34
N GLN A 47 -2.41 -1.93 -14.02
CA GLN A 47 -1.94 -2.43 -15.31
C GLN A 47 -1.40 -3.87 -15.23
N TRP A 48 -0.85 -4.27 -14.10
CA TRP A 48 -0.43 -5.65 -13.83
C TRP A 48 -1.58 -6.61 -13.52
N GLY A 49 -2.81 -6.13 -13.46
CA GLY A 49 -3.98 -6.94 -13.18
C GLY A 49 -4.35 -7.02 -11.70
N ILE A 50 -3.72 -6.20 -10.85
CA ILE A 50 -4.08 -6.12 -9.43
C ILE A 50 -5.40 -5.37 -9.30
N THR A 51 -6.35 -5.97 -8.60
CA THR A 51 -7.68 -5.40 -8.35
C THR A 51 -7.92 -5.04 -6.89
N LYS A 52 -7.06 -5.53 -6.00
CA LYS A 52 -7.11 -5.22 -4.57
C LYS A 52 -5.70 -5.03 -4.01
N ILE A 53 -5.49 -3.95 -3.28
CA ILE A 53 -4.22 -3.61 -2.66
C ILE A 53 -4.44 -3.49 -1.15
N VAL A 54 -3.68 -4.25 -0.37
CA VAL A 54 -3.58 -4.05 1.07
C VAL A 54 -2.27 -3.31 1.32
N THR A 55 -2.35 -2.02 1.58
CA THR A 55 -1.15 -1.24 1.89
C THR A 55 -0.79 -1.38 3.35
N THR A 56 0.51 -1.56 3.61
CA THR A 56 1.05 -1.96 4.90
C THR A 56 2.21 -1.06 5.31
N PRO A 57 1.94 0.22 5.62
CA PRO A 57 3.01 1.14 6.01
C PRO A 57 3.71 0.66 7.28
N HIS A 58 4.97 1.04 7.41
CA HIS A 58 5.78 0.71 8.57
C HIS A 58 5.24 1.36 9.85
N VAL A 59 5.19 0.57 10.92
CA VAL A 59 5.00 1.04 12.28
C VAL A 59 6.19 0.57 13.10
N THR A 60 7.13 1.46 13.32
CA THR A 60 8.40 1.18 13.99
C THR A 60 8.75 2.30 14.95
N GLU A 61 9.24 1.92 16.13
CA GLU A 61 9.72 2.88 17.11
C GLU A 61 10.91 3.70 16.56
N GLU A 62 10.96 4.99 16.85
CA GLU A 62 12.01 5.94 16.49
C GLU A 62 12.20 6.24 15.00
N THR A 63 11.67 5.42 14.09
CA THR A 63 11.86 5.61 12.65
C THR A 63 10.56 6.01 11.94
N PHE A 64 9.53 5.19 12.04
CA PHE A 64 8.21 5.44 11.45
C PHE A 64 7.14 5.22 12.52
N GLU A 65 6.95 6.20 13.38
CA GLU A 65 6.01 6.15 14.49
C GLU A 65 4.56 6.37 14.03
N ASN A 66 4.15 5.63 12.99
CA ASN A 66 2.80 5.71 12.50
C ASN A 66 1.79 5.17 13.52
N THR A 67 0.62 5.77 13.50
CA THR A 67 -0.55 5.35 14.27
C THR A 67 -1.69 5.05 13.32
N GLN A 68 -2.78 4.50 13.81
CA GLN A 68 -3.98 4.33 12.97
C GLN A 68 -4.41 5.68 12.37
N GLU A 69 -4.34 6.75 13.13
CA GLU A 69 -4.74 8.10 12.68
C GLU A 69 -3.86 8.61 11.54
N THR A 70 -2.53 8.45 11.62
CA THR A 70 -1.62 8.90 10.56
C THR A 70 -1.78 8.06 9.30
N ILE A 71 -1.98 6.76 9.42
CA ILE A 71 -2.21 5.83 8.31
C ILE A 71 -3.56 6.15 7.63
N GLU A 72 -4.60 6.32 8.42
CA GLU A 72 -5.93 6.64 7.90
C GLU A 72 -5.97 8.00 7.22
N ALA A 73 -5.26 9.00 7.74
CA ALA A 73 -5.14 10.32 7.10
C ALA A 73 -4.47 10.22 5.72
N ALA A 74 -3.36 9.48 5.61
CA ALA A 74 -2.68 9.26 4.33
C ALA A 74 -3.53 8.46 3.35
N TYR A 75 -4.24 7.45 3.84
CA TYR A 75 -5.19 6.66 3.06
C TYR A 75 -6.33 7.53 2.50
N ASN A 76 -6.92 8.36 3.33
CA ASN A 76 -8.00 9.27 2.90
C ASN A 76 -7.51 10.31 1.89
N GLU A 77 -6.30 10.83 2.06
CA GLU A 77 -5.68 11.74 1.09
C GLU A 77 -5.53 11.05 -0.27
N LEU A 78 -4.96 9.85 -0.32
CA LEU A 78 -4.82 9.09 -1.56
C LEU A 78 -6.18 8.80 -2.18
N LYS A 79 -7.14 8.36 -1.39
CA LYS A 79 -8.47 7.97 -1.85
C LYS A 79 -9.21 9.08 -2.58
N THR A 80 -9.04 10.33 -2.17
CA THR A 80 -9.69 11.48 -2.83
C THR A 80 -9.19 11.70 -4.26
N HIS A 81 -8.03 11.17 -4.63
CA HIS A 81 -7.39 11.34 -5.94
C HIS A 81 -7.54 10.10 -6.85
N LEU A 82 -8.09 9.00 -6.33
CA LEU A 82 -8.26 7.78 -7.11
C LEU A 82 -9.40 7.92 -8.12
N SER A 83 -9.22 7.30 -9.29
CA SER A 83 -10.30 7.16 -10.27
C SER A 83 -11.32 6.10 -9.83
N ASN A 84 -12.53 6.13 -10.41
CA ASN A 84 -13.60 5.20 -10.05
C ASN A 84 -13.29 3.73 -10.39
N ASP A 85 -12.38 3.50 -11.33
CA ASP A 85 -11.95 2.17 -11.78
C ASP A 85 -10.63 1.70 -11.14
N ALA A 86 -10.10 2.48 -10.19
CA ALA A 86 -8.90 2.09 -9.45
C ALA A 86 -9.11 0.79 -8.65
N PRO A 87 -8.04 0.03 -8.38
CA PRO A 87 -8.12 -1.10 -7.47
C PRO A 87 -8.72 -0.71 -6.11
N GLU A 88 -9.41 -1.64 -5.48
CA GLU A 88 -9.81 -1.48 -4.09
C GLU A 88 -8.54 -1.37 -3.22
N ILE A 89 -8.47 -0.34 -2.39
CA ILE A 89 -7.35 -0.15 -1.46
C ILE A 89 -7.88 -0.22 -0.04
N ILE A 90 -7.28 -1.06 0.77
CA ILE A 90 -7.48 -1.10 2.22
C ILE A 90 -6.11 -0.96 2.90
N PHE A 91 -6.10 -0.50 4.13
CA PHE A 91 -4.86 -0.36 4.87
C PHE A 91 -4.75 -1.33 6.05
N SER A 92 -3.53 -1.70 6.34
CA SER A 92 -3.07 -2.42 7.51
C SER A 92 -1.78 -1.76 7.97
N ALA A 93 -0.88 -2.51 8.55
CA ALA A 93 0.45 -2.04 8.94
C ALA A 93 1.46 -3.18 8.87
N GLU A 94 2.72 -2.83 8.63
CA GLU A 94 3.86 -3.71 8.82
C GLU A 94 4.55 -3.30 10.12
N TYR A 95 4.51 -4.21 11.09
CA TYR A 95 5.07 -3.95 12.42
C TYR A 95 6.48 -4.50 12.57
N ARG A 96 7.32 -3.72 13.20
CA ARG A 96 8.54 -4.23 13.81
C ARG A 96 8.20 -4.72 15.22
N MET A 97 8.74 -5.86 15.63
CA MET A 97 8.60 -6.35 17.01
C MET A 97 9.53 -5.58 17.96
N ASP A 98 9.07 -4.41 18.37
CA ASP A 98 9.74 -3.51 19.31
C ASP A 98 8.85 -3.25 20.54
N GLU A 99 9.26 -2.35 21.43
CA GLU A 99 8.44 -2.02 22.61
C GLU A 99 7.11 -1.38 22.23
N ASN A 100 7.10 -0.58 21.17
CA ASN A 100 5.86 0.03 20.67
C ASN A 100 4.86 -1.03 20.18
N PHE A 101 5.34 -2.05 19.47
CA PHE A 101 4.50 -3.19 19.08
C PHE A 101 3.90 -3.88 20.31
N MET A 102 4.68 -4.09 21.35
CA MET A 102 4.19 -4.71 22.58
C MET A 102 3.11 -3.86 23.27
N LYS A 103 3.24 -2.54 23.23
CA LYS A 103 2.20 -1.62 23.75
C LYS A 103 0.90 -1.73 22.92
N HIS A 104 1.01 -1.75 21.59
CA HIS A 104 -0.14 -1.95 20.71
C HIS A 104 -0.83 -3.30 20.94
N LEU A 105 -0.05 -4.37 21.11
CA LEU A 105 -0.58 -5.70 21.41
C LEU A 105 -1.34 -5.69 22.74
N LYS A 106 -0.75 -5.12 23.79
CA LYS A 106 -1.34 -5.04 25.11
C LYS A 106 -2.62 -4.20 25.13
N ASN A 107 -2.67 -3.12 24.36
CA ASN A 107 -3.80 -2.19 24.29
C ASN A 107 -4.83 -2.59 23.24
N ASN A 108 -4.62 -3.70 22.53
CA ASN A 108 -5.49 -4.15 21.43
C ASN A 108 -5.68 -3.08 20.33
N THR A 109 -4.60 -2.39 19.97
CA THR A 109 -4.58 -1.32 18.96
C THR A 109 -3.79 -1.68 17.71
N LEU A 110 -3.46 -2.96 17.51
CA LEU A 110 -2.85 -3.45 16.28
C LEU A 110 -3.83 -3.36 15.12
N ILE A 111 -3.32 -3.02 13.95
CA ILE A 111 -4.11 -2.94 12.70
C ILE A 111 -3.87 -4.22 11.92
N PRO A 112 -4.84 -5.14 11.87
CA PRO A 112 -4.63 -6.42 11.20
C PRO A 112 -4.77 -6.34 9.68
N LEU A 113 -4.17 -7.30 9.00
CA LEU A 113 -4.54 -7.72 7.67
C LEU A 113 -5.94 -8.36 7.68
N PRO A 114 -6.59 -8.55 6.51
CA PRO A 114 -7.81 -9.36 6.42
C PRO A 114 -7.66 -10.71 7.11
N ASN A 115 -8.74 -11.19 7.72
CA ASN A 115 -8.79 -12.44 8.50
C ASN A 115 -7.90 -12.44 9.76
N ASN A 116 -7.62 -11.27 10.33
CA ASN A 116 -6.87 -11.11 11.59
C ASN A 116 -5.42 -11.61 11.55
N TYR A 117 -4.79 -11.59 10.40
CA TYR A 117 -3.35 -11.80 10.29
C TYR A 117 -2.59 -10.51 10.62
N LEU A 118 -1.37 -10.65 11.10
CA LEU A 118 -0.44 -9.54 11.30
C LEU A 118 0.77 -9.71 10.39
N LEU A 119 1.23 -8.62 9.83
CA LEU A 119 2.50 -8.54 9.12
C LEU A 119 3.56 -8.01 10.08
N ILE A 120 4.60 -8.79 10.27
CA ILE A 120 5.72 -8.48 11.17
C ILE A 120 7.03 -8.56 10.41
#